data_23ff68eda8af5dc45f92a844f552e0f0
#
_entry.id   23ff68eda8af5dc45f92a844f552e0f0
#
_cell.length_a   1.000
_cell.length_b   1.000
_cell.length_c   1.000
_cell.angle_alpha   90.00
_cell.angle_beta   90.00
_cell.angle_gamma   90.00
#
_symmetry.space_group_name_H-M   'P 1'
#
loop_
_entity.id
_entity.type
_entity.pdbx_description
1 polymer ?
#
loop_
_entity_poly.entity_id
_entity_poly.type
_entity_poly.pdbx_seq_one_letter_code
_entity_poly.pdbx_strand_id
1 'polypeptide(L)'
;DMTVSALSRYPEVITTEEVKVDEEELWHFIEKAVCAACEQFVAARITEGEHLKKDLLDKLDNMAGLVDFIEARSPQIMKEYRGKLEQKVTELLGENPFDENKMAAEVILYADKICVDEETVRLRSHIDHAKSCLNEDGGIGRKLDFIAQEMNREANTILSKANDLEISNKAIDLKTEIEKVREQIQNIE
;
A
#
# COMPACT_ATOMS: atom_id res chain seq x y z
N ASP A 1 59.96 -27.26 47.05
CA ASP A 1 59.93 -25.91 46.47
C ASP A 1 58.48 -25.41 46.51
N MET A 2 58.23 -24.37 47.32
CA MET A 2 56.93 -23.70 47.34
C MET A 2 56.86 -22.74 46.19
N THR A 3 56.05 -23.11 45.18
CA THR A 3 55.79 -22.25 44.04
C THR A 3 54.46 -21.50 44.24
N VAL A 4 54.29 -20.33 43.61
CA VAL A 4 53.05 -19.54 43.71
C VAL A 4 51.85 -20.38 43.24
N SER A 5 52.05 -21.26 42.29
CA SER A 5 51.03 -22.20 41.81
C SER A 5 50.64 -23.28 42.82
N ALA A 6 51.57 -23.69 43.73
CA ALA A 6 51.29 -24.61 44.80
C ALA A 6 50.53 -23.89 45.95
N LEU A 7 50.94 -22.67 46.27
CA LEU A 7 50.30 -21.84 47.31
C LEU A 7 48.85 -21.47 46.93
N SER A 8 48.58 -21.14 45.69
CA SER A 8 47.20 -20.76 45.20
C SER A 8 46.16 -21.88 45.30
N ARG A 9 46.61 -23.15 45.51
CA ARG A 9 45.71 -24.32 45.65
C ARG A 9 45.33 -24.60 47.16
N TYR A 10 45.94 -23.90 48.09
CA TYR A 10 45.55 -24.04 49.48
C TYR A 10 44.27 -23.22 49.76
N PRO A 11 43.35 -23.78 50.59
CA PRO A 11 42.17 -23.04 51.01
C PRO A 11 42.58 -21.72 51.67
N GLU A 12 41.79 -20.67 51.43
CA GLU A 12 41.95 -19.33 52.02
C GLU A 12 43.20 -18.53 51.54
N VAL A 13 44.02 -19.06 50.64
CA VAL A 13 45.15 -18.29 50.08
C VAL A 13 44.72 -17.33 48.98
N ILE A 14 43.65 -17.72 48.28
CA ILE A 14 42.94 -16.82 47.35
C ILE A 14 41.52 -16.77 47.84
N THR A 15 41.08 -15.60 48.27
CA THR A 15 39.68 -15.32 48.59
C THR A 15 39.11 -14.36 47.55
N THR A 16 37.89 -14.64 47.09
CA THR A 16 37.11 -13.68 46.28
C THR A 16 36.46 -12.72 47.26
N GLU A 17 36.82 -11.44 47.18
CA GLU A 17 36.04 -10.38 47.82
C GLU A 17 34.85 -10.03 46.94
N GLU A 18 33.62 -10.15 47.48
CA GLU A 18 32.44 -9.57 46.82
C GLU A 18 32.54 -8.06 46.97
N VAL A 19 32.74 -7.37 45.83
CA VAL A 19 32.62 -5.92 45.79
C VAL A 19 31.16 -5.58 46.06
N LYS A 20 30.87 -4.96 47.20
CA LYS A 20 29.55 -4.42 47.49
C LYS A 20 29.25 -3.33 46.49
N VAL A 21 28.41 -3.67 45.56
CA VAL A 21 27.88 -2.68 44.57
C VAL A 21 26.87 -1.82 45.31
N ASP A 22 27.02 -0.52 45.28
CA ASP A 22 25.99 0.42 45.72
C ASP A 22 24.81 0.32 44.76
N GLU A 23 23.69 -0.22 45.25
CA GLU A 23 22.51 -0.47 44.44
C GLU A 23 21.87 0.85 43.93
N GLU A 24 21.96 1.94 44.71
CA GLU A 24 21.45 3.26 44.28
C GLU A 24 22.30 3.86 43.18
N GLU A 25 23.63 3.77 43.30
CA GLU A 25 24.54 4.23 42.26
C GLU A 25 24.39 3.42 40.99
N LEU A 26 24.31 2.10 41.08
CA LEU A 26 24.07 1.21 39.94
C LEU A 26 22.75 1.51 39.28
N TRP A 27 21.66 1.72 40.03
CA TRP A 27 20.37 2.08 39.52
C TRP A 27 20.39 3.41 38.74
N HIS A 28 21.08 4.42 39.28
CA HIS A 28 21.21 5.70 38.62
C HIS A 28 21.91 5.61 37.26
N PHE A 29 22.95 4.76 37.15
CA PHE A 29 23.59 4.50 35.84
C PHE A 29 22.68 3.78 34.86
N ILE A 30 21.93 2.77 35.33
CA ILE A 30 20.98 2.02 34.51
C ILE A 30 19.84 2.95 34.02
N GLU A 31 19.23 3.72 34.92
CA GLU A 31 18.18 4.66 34.62
C GLU A 31 18.62 5.65 33.51
N LYS A 32 19.78 6.26 33.66
CA LYS A 32 20.35 7.18 32.69
C LYS A 32 20.56 6.52 31.32
N ALA A 33 21.08 5.31 31.31
CA ALA A 33 21.32 4.58 30.05
C ALA A 33 19.99 4.19 29.36
N VAL A 34 19.00 3.75 30.14
CA VAL A 34 17.66 3.41 29.62
C VAL A 34 16.95 4.64 29.09
N CYS A 35 16.97 5.75 29.83
CA CYS A 35 16.36 7.01 29.35
C CYS A 35 16.99 7.47 28.03
N ALA A 36 18.32 7.47 27.93
CA ALA A 36 19.01 7.85 26.70
C ALA A 36 18.68 6.89 25.53
N ALA A 37 18.57 5.60 25.79
CA ALA A 37 18.17 4.62 24.77
C ALA A 37 16.70 4.84 24.30
N CYS A 38 15.78 5.13 25.22
CA CYS A 38 14.40 5.45 24.90
C CYS A 38 14.28 6.72 24.07
N GLU A 39 15.03 7.78 24.40
CA GLU A 39 15.03 9.02 23.62
C GLU A 39 15.52 8.78 22.19
N GLN A 40 16.61 8.03 22.02
CA GLN A 40 17.12 7.67 20.70
C GLN A 40 16.12 6.80 19.91
N PHE A 41 15.47 5.86 20.59
CA PHE A 41 14.48 4.99 19.98
C PHE A 41 13.27 5.80 19.47
N VAL A 42 12.74 6.71 20.29
CA VAL A 42 11.61 7.59 19.89
C VAL A 42 12.02 8.47 18.72
N ALA A 43 13.20 9.08 18.74
CA ALA A 43 13.69 9.91 17.65
C ALA A 43 13.82 9.11 16.34
N ALA A 44 14.36 7.89 16.40
CA ALA A 44 14.47 7.01 15.24
C ALA A 44 13.08 6.64 14.68
N ARG A 45 12.11 6.32 15.55
CA ARG A 45 10.73 6.00 15.12
C ARG A 45 10.01 7.17 14.47
N ILE A 46 10.20 8.39 14.99
CA ILE A 46 9.62 9.60 14.37
C ILE A 46 10.19 9.78 12.95
N THR A 47 11.50 9.69 12.80
CA THR A 47 12.16 9.84 11.49
C THR A 47 11.68 8.78 10.49
N GLU A 48 11.62 7.52 10.92
CA GLU A 48 11.13 6.42 10.09
C GLU A 48 9.66 6.59 9.70
N GLY A 49 8.82 7.03 10.66
CA GLY A 49 7.40 7.30 10.42
C GLY A 49 7.18 8.41 9.39
N GLU A 50 7.99 9.47 9.42
CA GLU A 50 7.94 10.55 8.42
C GLU A 50 8.32 10.06 7.02
N HIS A 51 9.36 9.23 6.91
CA HIS A 51 9.76 8.61 5.65
C HIS A 51 8.69 7.69 5.10
N LEU A 52 8.11 6.86 5.95
CA LEU A 52 7.05 5.93 5.58
C LEU A 52 5.78 6.66 5.12
N LYS A 53 5.39 7.71 5.83
CA LYS A 53 4.26 8.58 5.46
C LYS A 53 4.47 9.18 4.08
N LYS A 54 5.66 9.71 3.79
CA LYS A 54 5.98 10.29 2.50
C LYS A 54 5.91 9.25 1.39
N ASP A 55 6.51 8.07 1.58
CA ASP A 55 6.48 6.97 0.61
C ASP A 55 5.05 6.52 0.29
N LEU A 56 4.19 6.43 1.33
CA LEU A 56 2.78 6.09 1.15
C LEU A 56 2.02 7.17 0.38
N LEU A 57 2.25 8.44 0.66
CA LEU A 57 1.62 9.55 -0.08
C LEU A 57 2.02 9.52 -1.55
N ASP A 58 3.31 9.31 -1.85
CA ASP A 58 3.80 9.21 -3.23
C ASP A 58 3.15 8.04 -3.98
N LYS A 59 2.97 6.88 -3.32
CA LYS A 59 2.26 5.71 -3.89
C LYS A 59 0.78 5.99 -4.14
N LEU A 60 0.10 6.64 -3.20
CA LEU A 60 -1.31 7.03 -3.34
C LEU A 60 -1.51 8.05 -4.49
N ASP A 61 -0.56 8.96 -4.69
CA ASP A 61 -0.58 9.90 -5.82
C ASP A 61 -0.37 9.17 -7.16
N ASN A 62 0.55 8.21 -7.22
CA ASN A 62 0.72 7.36 -8.39
C ASN A 62 -0.56 6.58 -8.72
N MET A 63 -1.23 6.02 -7.72
CA MET A 63 -2.51 5.33 -7.91
C MET A 63 -3.58 6.27 -8.46
N ALA A 64 -3.68 7.50 -7.96
CA ALA A 64 -4.59 8.51 -8.51
C ALA A 64 -4.33 8.76 -10.01
N GLY A 65 -3.07 8.86 -10.41
CA GLY A 65 -2.69 9.00 -11.83
C GLY A 65 -3.08 7.79 -12.69
N LEU A 66 -3.03 6.57 -12.14
CA LEU A 66 -3.52 5.36 -12.84
C LEU A 66 -5.04 5.40 -13.03
N VAL A 67 -5.78 5.89 -12.03
CA VAL A 67 -7.25 6.09 -12.13
C VAL A 67 -7.59 7.14 -13.17
N ASP A 68 -6.85 8.27 -13.22
CA ASP A 68 -7.00 9.31 -14.24
C ASP A 68 -6.88 8.73 -15.66
N PHE A 69 -5.89 7.85 -15.86
CA PHE A 69 -5.70 7.20 -17.14
C PHE A 69 -6.90 6.33 -17.53
N ILE A 70 -7.40 5.50 -16.59
CA ILE A 70 -8.53 4.60 -16.82
C ILE A 70 -9.78 5.41 -17.19
N GLU A 71 -10.08 6.50 -16.47
CA GLU A 71 -11.21 7.38 -16.75
C GLU A 71 -11.10 8.06 -18.11
N ALA A 72 -9.91 8.51 -18.50
CA ALA A 72 -9.69 9.14 -19.80
C ALA A 72 -9.78 8.13 -20.96
N ARG A 73 -9.39 6.87 -20.75
CA ARG A 73 -9.41 5.82 -21.79
C ARG A 73 -10.81 5.24 -22.03
N SER A 74 -11.63 5.10 -20.98
CA SER A 74 -12.96 4.50 -21.05
C SER A 74 -13.86 5.05 -22.16
N PRO A 75 -14.03 6.39 -22.35
CA PRO A 75 -14.86 6.93 -23.44
C PRO A 75 -14.30 6.65 -24.83
N GLN A 76 -12.99 6.45 -24.96
CA GLN A 76 -12.33 6.17 -26.24
C GLN A 76 -12.65 4.74 -26.71
N ILE A 77 -12.67 3.78 -25.79
CA ILE A 77 -13.02 2.39 -26.07
C ILE A 77 -14.43 2.30 -26.66
N MET A 78 -15.36 3.07 -26.13
CA MET A 78 -16.74 3.11 -26.64
C MET A 78 -16.79 3.59 -28.07
N LYS A 79 -16.04 4.65 -28.40
CA LYS A 79 -15.97 5.17 -29.79
C LYS A 79 -15.32 4.14 -30.72
N GLU A 80 -14.24 3.51 -30.29
CA GLU A 80 -13.55 2.47 -31.06
C GLU A 80 -14.46 1.25 -31.30
N TYR A 81 -15.18 0.81 -30.25
CA TYR A 81 -16.11 -0.31 -30.38
C TYR A 81 -17.23 -0.01 -31.39
N ARG A 82 -17.85 1.16 -31.27
CA ARG A 82 -18.88 1.61 -32.21
C ARG A 82 -18.36 1.63 -33.65
N GLY A 83 -17.18 2.22 -33.90
CA GLY A 83 -16.58 2.26 -35.23
C GLY A 83 -16.29 0.87 -35.80
N LYS A 84 -15.75 -0.06 -34.95
CA LYS A 84 -15.55 -1.45 -35.39
C LYS A 84 -16.83 -2.17 -35.70
N LEU A 85 -17.89 -1.91 -34.94
CA LEU A 85 -19.21 -2.51 -35.19
C LEU A 85 -19.81 -1.99 -36.47
N GLU A 86 -19.75 -0.69 -36.75
CA GLU A 86 -20.21 -0.04 -38.00
C GLU A 86 -19.47 -0.63 -39.22
N GLN A 87 -18.15 -0.74 -39.13
CA GLN A 87 -17.35 -1.33 -40.19
C GLN A 87 -17.73 -2.80 -40.45
N LYS A 88 -17.88 -3.59 -39.42
CA LYS A 88 -18.24 -5.01 -39.54
C LYS A 88 -19.63 -5.22 -40.10
N VAL A 89 -20.59 -4.36 -39.77
CA VAL A 89 -21.94 -4.36 -40.32
C VAL A 89 -21.89 -4.04 -41.79
N THR A 90 -21.13 -3.02 -42.21
CA THR A 90 -20.96 -2.63 -43.62
C THR A 90 -20.33 -3.76 -44.45
N GLU A 91 -19.32 -4.44 -43.90
CA GLU A 91 -18.69 -5.59 -44.54
C GLU A 91 -19.64 -6.78 -44.76
N LEU A 92 -20.56 -7.00 -43.82
CA LEU A 92 -21.46 -8.16 -43.82
C LEU A 92 -22.75 -7.90 -44.68
N LEU A 93 -23.29 -6.70 -44.62
CA LEU A 93 -24.58 -6.36 -45.22
C LEU A 93 -24.46 -5.62 -46.56
N GLY A 94 -23.28 -5.06 -46.89
CA GLY A 94 -23.06 -4.24 -48.07
C GLY A 94 -23.96 -3.00 -48.06
N GLU A 95 -24.68 -2.74 -49.17
CA GLU A 95 -25.60 -1.61 -49.30
C GLU A 95 -27.00 -1.86 -48.74
N ASN A 96 -27.23 -3.02 -48.08
CA ASN A 96 -28.53 -3.30 -47.48
C ASN A 96 -28.82 -2.37 -46.31
N PRO A 97 -30.07 -1.88 -46.15
CA PRO A 97 -30.41 -1.01 -45.04
C PRO A 97 -30.21 -1.73 -43.69
N PHE A 98 -29.49 -1.07 -42.81
CA PHE A 98 -29.18 -1.53 -41.47
C PHE A 98 -30.10 -0.82 -40.46
N ASP A 99 -30.52 -1.58 -39.44
CA ASP A 99 -31.34 -1.03 -38.35
C ASP A 99 -30.45 -0.36 -37.29
N GLU A 100 -30.35 0.98 -37.35
CA GLU A 100 -29.58 1.80 -36.40
C GLU A 100 -29.99 1.58 -34.94
N ASN A 101 -31.26 1.24 -34.67
CA ASN A 101 -31.72 1.00 -33.30
C ASN A 101 -31.11 -0.28 -32.74
N LYS A 102 -30.90 -1.30 -33.55
CA LYS A 102 -30.22 -2.54 -33.09
C LYS A 102 -28.76 -2.28 -32.77
N MET A 103 -28.08 -1.46 -33.58
CA MET A 103 -26.70 -1.07 -33.29
C MET A 103 -26.59 -0.23 -32.00
N ALA A 104 -27.48 0.73 -31.84
CA ALA A 104 -27.52 1.55 -30.63
C ALA A 104 -27.75 0.69 -29.38
N ALA A 105 -28.67 -0.29 -29.46
CA ALA A 105 -28.91 -1.23 -28.34
C ALA A 105 -27.66 -2.06 -28.00
N GLU A 106 -26.95 -2.57 -29.02
CA GLU A 106 -25.72 -3.34 -28.81
C GLU A 106 -24.60 -2.49 -28.16
N VAL A 107 -24.44 -1.25 -28.64
CA VAL A 107 -23.47 -0.30 -28.06
C VAL A 107 -23.82 0.02 -26.61
N ILE A 108 -25.10 0.20 -26.27
CA ILE A 108 -25.54 0.45 -24.90
C ILE A 108 -25.26 -0.76 -24.00
N LEU A 109 -25.58 -1.97 -24.45
CA LEU A 109 -25.30 -3.20 -23.69
C LEU A 109 -23.79 -3.42 -23.46
N TYR A 110 -22.99 -3.11 -24.47
CA TYR A 110 -21.53 -3.16 -24.32
C TYR A 110 -21.02 -2.10 -23.35
N ALA A 111 -21.54 -0.86 -23.44
CA ALA A 111 -21.19 0.23 -22.52
C ALA A 111 -21.44 -0.17 -21.06
N ASP A 112 -22.62 -0.68 -20.78
CA ASP A 112 -23.01 -1.12 -19.43
C ASP A 112 -22.07 -2.20 -18.88
N LYS A 113 -21.68 -3.16 -19.74
CA LYS A 113 -20.80 -4.26 -19.37
C LYS A 113 -19.38 -3.81 -18.99
N ILE A 114 -18.83 -2.78 -19.66
CA ILE A 114 -17.45 -2.30 -19.45
C ILE A 114 -17.38 -1.04 -18.57
N CYS A 115 -18.51 -0.52 -18.12
CA CYS A 115 -18.57 0.68 -17.30
C CYS A 115 -17.83 0.46 -15.97
N VAL A 116 -16.84 1.31 -15.71
CA VAL A 116 -16.02 1.30 -14.48
C VAL A 116 -16.12 2.59 -13.68
N ASP A 117 -17.08 3.44 -14.01
CA ASP A 117 -17.21 4.79 -13.44
C ASP A 117 -17.44 4.75 -11.93
N GLU A 118 -18.25 3.80 -11.46
CA GLU A 118 -18.53 3.65 -10.03
C GLU A 118 -17.27 3.20 -9.28
N GLU A 119 -16.54 2.25 -9.83
CA GLU A 119 -15.31 1.72 -9.24
C GLU A 119 -14.21 2.79 -9.18
N THR A 120 -14.07 3.61 -10.24
CA THR A 120 -13.07 4.68 -10.24
C THR A 120 -13.41 5.78 -9.22
N VAL A 121 -14.67 6.17 -9.11
CA VAL A 121 -15.14 7.14 -8.10
C VAL A 121 -14.91 6.62 -6.68
N ARG A 122 -15.24 5.35 -6.40
CA ARG A 122 -15.01 4.73 -5.10
C ARG A 122 -13.52 4.64 -4.78
N LEU A 123 -12.72 4.24 -5.76
CA LEU A 123 -11.27 4.13 -5.60
C LEU A 123 -10.63 5.48 -5.27
N ARG A 124 -11.05 6.57 -5.94
CA ARG A 124 -10.62 7.94 -5.57
C ARG A 124 -10.99 8.28 -4.14
N SER A 125 -12.22 8.00 -3.76
CA SER A 125 -12.68 8.24 -2.37
C SER A 125 -11.83 7.48 -1.35
N HIS A 126 -11.46 6.24 -1.65
CA HIS A 126 -10.58 5.45 -0.77
C HIS A 126 -9.14 5.98 -0.74
N ILE A 127 -8.59 6.43 -1.87
CA ILE A 127 -7.28 7.08 -1.94
C ILE A 127 -7.26 8.35 -1.09
N ASP A 128 -8.26 9.21 -1.22
CA ASP A 128 -8.36 10.46 -0.46
C ASP A 128 -8.56 10.18 1.04
N HIS A 129 -9.35 9.15 1.38
CA HIS A 129 -9.52 8.71 2.76
C HIS A 129 -8.21 8.17 3.35
N ALA A 130 -7.43 7.40 2.59
CA ALA A 130 -6.11 6.93 3.04
C ALA A 130 -5.15 8.10 3.29
N LYS A 131 -5.09 9.09 2.39
CA LYS A 131 -4.30 10.31 2.57
C LYS A 131 -4.71 11.10 3.81
N SER A 132 -6.01 11.21 4.06
CA SER A 132 -6.54 11.88 5.26
C SER A 132 -6.16 11.12 6.53
N CYS A 133 -6.28 9.79 6.52
CA CYS A 133 -5.94 8.93 7.64
C CYS A 133 -4.47 9.02 8.03
N LEU A 134 -3.54 9.21 7.07
CA LEU A 134 -2.12 9.42 7.33
C LEU A 134 -1.81 10.73 8.09
N ASN A 135 -2.78 11.62 8.25
CA ASN A 135 -2.66 12.86 9.01
C ASN A 135 -3.38 12.81 10.36
N GLU A 136 -4.00 11.68 10.71
CA GLU A 136 -4.66 11.47 11.99
C GLU A 136 -3.64 11.04 13.05
N ASP A 137 -3.92 11.37 14.31
CA ASP A 137 -3.14 10.92 15.45
C ASP A 137 -3.61 9.54 15.94
N GLY A 138 -2.69 8.73 16.46
CA GLY A 138 -2.98 7.43 17.05
C GLY A 138 -2.72 6.24 16.13
N GLY A 139 -3.21 5.07 16.52
CA GLY A 139 -2.98 3.81 15.79
C GLY A 139 -3.83 3.71 14.53
N ILE A 140 -3.31 4.13 13.39
CA ILE A 140 -4.01 4.20 12.10
C ILE A 140 -3.85 2.95 11.23
N GLY A 141 -2.93 2.03 11.57
CA GLY A 141 -2.57 0.90 10.72
C GLY A 141 -3.76 0.02 10.33
N ARG A 142 -4.65 -0.33 11.27
CA ARG A 142 -5.85 -1.14 10.98
C ARG A 142 -6.85 -0.45 10.06
N LYS A 143 -7.00 0.86 10.21
CA LYS A 143 -7.90 1.66 9.37
C LYS A 143 -7.36 1.73 7.95
N LEU A 144 -6.06 1.95 7.79
CA LEU A 144 -5.38 1.94 6.49
C LEU A 144 -5.44 0.57 5.81
N ASP A 145 -5.23 -0.54 6.55
CA ASP A 145 -5.35 -1.89 5.98
C ASP A 145 -6.77 -2.16 5.44
N PHE A 146 -7.81 -1.75 6.19
CA PHE A 146 -9.19 -1.86 5.72
C PHE A 146 -9.43 -1.04 4.44
N ILE A 147 -8.95 0.22 4.39
CA ILE A 147 -9.06 1.06 3.19
C ILE A 147 -8.33 0.41 2.00
N ALA A 148 -7.14 -0.15 2.23
CA ALA A 148 -6.37 -0.82 1.19
C ALA A 148 -7.07 -2.10 0.66
N GLN A 149 -7.79 -2.83 1.52
CA GLN A 149 -8.63 -3.96 1.10
C GLN A 149 -9.78 -3.51 0.19
N GLU A 150 -10.46 -2.40 0.53
CA GLU A 150 -11.51 -1.85 -0.33
C GLU A 150 -10.94 -1.35 -1.66
N MET A 151 -9.78 -0.66 -1.66
CA MET A 151 -9.09 -0.28 -2.90
C MET A 151 -8.79 -1.50 -3.78
N ASN A 152 -8.32 -2.59 -3.19
CA ASN A 152 -8.05 -3.83 -3.93
C ASN A 152 -9.33 -4.45 -4.51
N ARG A 153 -10.45 -4.33 -3.81
CA ARG A 153 -11.77 -4.79 -4.29
C ARG A 153 -12.20 -4.02 -5.53
N GLU A 154 -12.12 -2.68 -5.50
CA GLU A 154 -12.46 -1.85 -6.66
C GLU A 154 -11.51 -2.11 -7.84
N ALA A 155 -10.21 -2.23 -7.61
CA ALA A 155 -9.24 -2.56 -8.64
C ALA A 155 -9.49 -3.95 -9.29
N ASN A 156 -9.92 -4.94 -8.51
CA ASN A 156 -10.32 -6.25 -9.02
C ASN A 156 -11.56 -6.15 -9.93
N THR A 157 -12.53 -5.33 -9.55
CA THR A 157 -13.74 -5.11 -10.35
C THR A 157 -13.40 -4.40 -11.66
N ILE A 158 -12.57 -3.36 -11.62
CA ILE A 158 -12.06 -2.69 -12.82
C ILE A 158 -11.37 -3.71 -13.75
N LEU A 159 -10.46 -4.53 -13.22
CA LEU A 159 -9.77 -5.55 -14.02
C LEU A 159 -10.73 -6.58 -14.63
N SER A 160 -11.77 -7.00 -13.91
CA SER A 160 -12.75 -7.97 -14.39
C SER A 160 -13.67 -7.43 -15.48
N LYS A 161 -13.94 -6.12 -15.46
CA LYS A 161 -14.72 -5.42 -16.49
C LYS A 161 -13.88 -4.95 -17.68
N ALA A 162 -12.54 -4.91 -17.51
CA ALA A 162 -11.63 -4.43 -18.54
C ALA A 162 -11.66 -5.34 -19.77
N ASN A 163 -12.00 -4.76 -20.91
CA ASN A 163 -11.99 -5.42 -22.22
C ASN A 163 -11.03 -4.73 -23.20
N ASP A 164 -10.13 -3.92 -22.67
CA ASP A 164 -9.07 -3.19 -23.36
C ASP A 164 -7.74 -3.50 -22.71
N LEU A 165 -6.70 -3.73 -23.50
CA LEU A 165 -5.38 -4.13 -23.01
C LEU A 165 -4.73 -3.04 -22.16
N GLU A 166 -4.92 -1.77 -22.52
CA GLU A 166 -4.33 -0.65 -21.77
C GLU A 166 -4.98 -0.51 -20.39
N ILE A 167 -6.32 -0.59 -20.32
CA ILE A 167 -7.03 -0.60 -19.02
C ILE A 167 -6.62 -1.80 -18.19
N SER A 168 -6.53 -3.00 -18.78
CA SER A 168 -6.12 -4.21 -18.07
C SER A 168 -4.73 -4.08 -17.46
N ASN A 169 -3.78 -3.54 -18.23
CA ASN A 169 -2.41 -3.31 -17.74
C ASN A 169 -2.41 -2.28 -16.59
N LYS A 170 -3.15 -1.18 -16.73
CA LYS A 170 -3.24 -0.15 -15.68
C LYS A 170 -3.94 -0.66 -14.42
N ALA A 171 -4.94 -1.52 -14.55
CA ALA A 171 -5.57 -2.17 -13.41
C ALA A 171 -4.61 -3.15 -12.69
N ILE A 172 -3.74 -3.83 -13.42
CA ILE A 172 -2.69 -4.67 -12.84
C ILE A 172 -1.64 -3.81 -12.12
N ASP A 173 -1.18 -2.71 -12.75
CA ASP A 173 -0.28 -1.74 -12.13
C ASP A 173 -0.89 -1.22 -10.81
N LEU A 174 -2.16 -0.85 -10.84
CA LEU A 174 -2.92 -0.36 -9.69
C LEU A 174 -2.95 -1.38 -8.55
N LYS A 175 -3.25 -2.64 -8.85
CA LYS A 175 -3.20 -3.73 -7.86
C LYS A 175 -1.81 -3.91 -7.26
N THR A 176 -0.78 -3.77 -8.07
CA THR A 176 0.61 -3.88 -7.61
C THR A 176 0.96 -2.74 -6.65
N GLU A 177 0.53 -1.51 -6.95
CA GLU A 177 0.73 -0.37 -6.03
C GLU A 177 -0.07 -0.53 -4.73
N ILE A 178 -1.31 -1.02 -4.80
CA ILE A 178 -2.12 -1.31 -3.60
C ILE A 178 -1.42 -2.33 -2.70
N GLU A 179 -0.83 -3.38 -3.27
CA GLU A 179 -0.14 -4.40 -2.49
C GLU A 179 1.13 -3.84 -1.84
N LYS A 180 1.89 -3.01 -2.53
CA LYS A 180 3.04 -2.28 -1.94
C LYS A 180 2.60 -1.38 -0.78
N VAL A 181 1.47 -0.68 -0.92
CA VAL A 181 0.88 0.13 0.15
C VAL A 181 0.53 -0.76 1.35
N ARG A 182 -0.10 -1.92 1.13
CA ARG A 182 -0.46 -2.86 2.20
C ARG A 182 0.75 -3.41 2.94
N GLU A 183 1.83 -3.74 2.23
CA GLU A 183 3.09 -4.18 2.85
C GLU A 183 3.68 -3.10 3.76
N GLN A 184 3.65 -1.84 3.33
CA GLN A 184 4.15 -0.72 4.14
C GLN A 184 3.25 -0.42 5.36
N ILE A 185 1.93 -0.54 5.22
CA ILE A 185 0.99 -0.35 6.32
C ILE A 185 1.26 -1.32 7.48
N GLN A 186 1.77 -2.51 7.23
CA GLN A 186 2.14 -3.47 8.29
C GLN A 186 3.23 -2.95 9.23
N ASN A 187 3.99 -1.95 8.82
CA ASN A 187 5.01 -1.29 9.64
C ASN A 187 4.47 -0.08 10.42
N ILE A 188 3.18 0.25 10.27
CA ILE A 188 2.50 1.35 10.97
C ILE A 188 1.76 0.81 12.17
N GLU A 189 1.97 1.48 13.32
CA GLU A 189 1.23 1.21 14.57
C GLU A 189 -0.04 2.05 14.67
#